data_ff045f73bb391830afbeebc33c39a99e
#
_entry.id   ff045f73bb391830afbeebc33c39a99e
#
_cell.length_a   1.000
_cell.length_b   1.000
_cell.length_c   1.000
_cell.angle_alpha   90.00
_cell.angle_beta   90.00
_cell.angle_gamma   90.00
#
_symmetry.space_group_name_H-M   'P 1'
#
loop_
_entity.id
_entity.type
_entity.pdbx_description
1 polymer ?
#
loop_
_entity_poly.entity_id
_entity_poly.type
_entity_poly.pdbx_seq_one_letter_code
_entity_poly.pdbx_strand_id
1 'polypeptide(L)'
;MESRVQRFALQSMARAILPESRTAKCLRIRAFDSDVQVWKSREHGTASYGGLQTCGSVWTCPVCAAKIAERRRVELLEAMELHKAQGGAVYLLTLTTPHQRGDVLRELLDQQGKALQSFLRDRKVKEVFKEMGHIGQVRALEVTHGRKSSRNNGWHPHFHILQFCQVNGSEADRKDW
;
A
#
# COMPACT_ATOMS: atom_id res chain seq x y z
N MET A 1 -4.47 -4.25 -15.64
CA MET A 1 -4.23 -2.82 -15.29
C MET A 1 -5.49 -2.03 -15.63
N GLU A 2 -6.10 -1.34 -14.69
CA GLU A 2 -7.26 -0.50 -14.98
C GLU A 2 -6.91 0.64 -15.92
N SER A 3 -7.76 0.86 -16.91
CA SER A 3 -7.56 1.97 -17.85
C SER A 3 -7.75 3.33 -17.12
N ARG A 4 -7.14 4.39 -17.68
CA ARG A 4 -7.33 5.75 -17.15
C ARG A 4 -8.82 6.12 -17.08
N VAL A 5 -9.60 5.73 -18.08
CA VAL A 5 -11.05 5.97 -18.14
C VAL A 5 -11.78 5.31 -16.98
N GLN A 6 -11.47 4.05 -16.68
CA GLN A 6 -12.07 3.33 -15.55
C GLN A 6 -11.78 4.01 -14.22
N ARG A 7 -10.53 4.47 -13.98
CA ARG A 7 -10.18 5.19 -12.75
C ARG A 7 -10.97 6.47 -12.57
N PHE A 8 -11.20 7.24 -13.64
CA PHE A 8 -12.04 8.44 -13.56
C PHE A 8 -13.52 8.14 -13.39
N ALA A 9 -14.03 7.07 -13.99
CA ALA A 9 -15.39 6.59 -13.76
C ALA A 9 -15.59 6.19 -12.29
N LEU A 10 -14.68 5.39 -11.72
CA LEU A 10 -14.69 5.02 -10.30
C LEU A 10 -14.56 6.25 -9.37
N GLN A 11 -13.76 7.24 -9.76
CA GLN A 11 -13.67 8.49 -8.99
C GLN A 11 -15.01 9.25 -8.99
N SER A 12 -15.74 9.23 -10.10
CA SER A 12 -17.06 9.86 -10.16
C SER A 12 -18.06 9.15 -9.25
N MET A 13 -18.00 7.82 -9.16
CA MET A 13 -18.81 7.06 -8.20
C MET A 13 -18.39 7.37 -6.75
N ALA A 14 -17.11 7.38 -6.45
CA ALA A 14 -16.62 7.73 -5.12
C ALA A 14 -17.04 9.14 -4.69
N ARG A 15 -17.09 10.09 -5.63
CA ARG A 15 -17.60 11.44 -5.41
C ARG A 15 -19.09 11.45 -5.03
N ALA A 16 -19.90 10.64 -5.69
CA ALA A 16 -21.33 10.54 -5.38
C ALA A 16 -21.60 9.94 -3.99
N ILE A 17 -20.78 8.96 -3.59
CA ILE A 17 -20.89 8.29 -2.29
C ILE A 17 -20.33 9.16 -1.15
N LEU A 18 -19.30 9.99 -1.42
CA LEU A 18 -18.58 10.79 -0.43
C LEU A 18 -18.55 12.27 -0.85
N PRO A 19 -19.72 12.96 -0.96
CA PRO A 19 -19.82 14.31 -1.55
C PRO A 19 -19.03 15.37 -0.76
N GLU A 20 -18.94 15.23 0.56
CA GLU A 20 -18.24 16.18 1.44
C GLU A 20 -16.73 15.89 1.58
N SER A 21 -16.26 14.80 1.02
CA SER A 21 -14.85 14.41 1.13
C SER A 21 -13.95 15.22 0.18
N ARG A 22 -12.66 15.27 0.50
CA ARG A 22 -11.65 15.85 -0.40
C ARG A 22 -11.62 15.12 -1.76
N THR A 23 -12.02 13.85 -1.82
CA THR A 23 -12.12 13.07 -3.06
C THR A 23 -13.15 13.64 -4.03
N ALA A 24 -14.25 14.19 -3.51
CA ALA A 24 -15.29 14.82 -4.33
C ALA A 24 -14.75 16.02 -5.14
N LYS A 25 -13.79 16.74 -4.61
CA LYS A 25 -13.18 17.94 -5.21
C LYS A 25 -11.95 17.61 -6.07
N CYS A 26 -11.43 16.38 -5.99
CA CYS A 26 -10.18 15.97 -6.61
C CYS A 26 -10.23 16.07 -8.15
N LEU A 27 -9.29 16.83 -8.73
CA LEU A 27 -9.19 17.12 -10.17
C LEU A 27 -10.47 17.74 -10.79
N ARG A 28 -11.30 18.41 -9.97
CA ARG A 28 -12.54 19.07 -10.42
C ARG A 28 -12.55 20.55 -10.17
N ILE A 29 -11.79 21.02 -9.19
CA ILE A 29 -11.70 22.43 -8.85
C ILE A 29 -10.25 22.91 -8.94
N ARG A 30 -10.09 24.18 -9.22
CA ARG A 30 -8.80 24.84 -9.27
C ARG A 30 -8.12 24.79 -7.90
N ALA A 31 -6.83 24.53 -7.86
CA ALA A 31 -6.04 24.70 -6.66
C ALA A 31 -5.94 26.21 -6.34
N PHE A 32 -5.87 26.54 -5.05
CA PHE A 32 -5.75 27.92 -4.62
C PHE A 32 -4.51 28.56 -5.27
N ASP A 33 -4.67 29.79 -5.80
CA ASP A 33 -3.63 30.58 -6.47
C ASP A 33 -2.91 29.92 -7.68
N SER A 34 -3.55 28.93 -8.32
CA SER A 34 -2.97 28.27 -9.46
C SER A 34 -3.82 28.44 -10.71
N ASP A 35 -3.20 28.73 -11.86
CA ASP A 35 -3.89 28.66 -13.13
C ASP A 35 -4.02 27.21 -13.60
N VAL A 36 -5.14 26.89 -14.27
CA VAL A 36 -5.33 25.58 -14.89
C VAL A 36 -4.50 25.52 -16.16
N GLN A 37 -3.58 24.58 -16.20
CA GLN A 37 -2.67 24.38 -17.33
C GLN A 37 -2.87 23.01 -17.94
N VAL A 38 -2.61 22.89 -19.24
CA VAL A 38 -2.59 21.61 -19.95
C VAL A 38 -1.14 21.29 -20.33
N TRP A 39 -0.64 20.17 -19.81
CA TRP A 39 0.69 19.67 -20.10
C TRP A 39 0.59 18.50 -21.06
N LYS A 40 1.36 18.54 -22.14
CA LYS A 40 1.50 17.42 -23.09
C LYS A 40 2.90 16.83 -22.96
N SER A 41 2.98 15.56 -22.65
CA SER A 41 4.24 14.82 -22.70
C SER A 41 4.64 14.63 -24.17
N ARG A 42 5.86 15.03 -24.52
CA ARG A 42 6.42 14.81 -25.86
C ARG A 42 6.82 13.35 -26.05
N GLU A 43 7.29 12.71 -24.99
CA GLU A 43 7.78 11.33 -25.02
C GLU A 43 6.63 10.31 -25.09
N HIS A 44 5.55 10.53 -24.32
CA HIS A 44 4.46 9.54 -24.18
C HIS A 44 3.18 9.94 -24.92
N GLY A 45 3.12 11.06 -25.61
CA GLY A 45 1.94 11.53 -26.32
C GLY A 45 0.70 11.76 -25.45
N THR A 46 0.86 11.74 -24.11
CA THR A 46 -0.24 11.90 -23.14
C THR A 46 -0.37 13.35 -22.70
N ALA A 47 -1.59 13.75 -22.33
CA ALA A 47 -1.85 15.06 -21.76
C ALA A 47 -2.35 14.94 -20.30
N SER A 48 -2.04 15.97 -19.49
CA SER A 48 -2.50 16.07 -18.11
C SER A 48 -2.82 17.53 -17.77
N TYR A 49 -3.68 17.71 -16.76
CA TYR A 49 -3.98 19.04 -16.22
C TYR A 49 -3.07 19.32 -15.02
N GLY A 50 -2.51 20.54 -14.99
CA GLY A 50 -1.91 21.16 -13.81
C GLY A 50 -2.87 22.18 -13.18
N GLY A 51 -2.56 22.65 -11.98
CA GLY A 51 -3.34 23.66 -11.27
C GLY A 51 -4.68 23.20 -10.70
N LEU A 52 -4.97 21.89 -10.68
CA LEU A 52 -6.17 21.32 -10.08
C LEU A 52 -5.88 20.74 -8.68
N GLN A 53 -6.86 20.85 -7.77
CA GLN A 53 -6.75 20.23 -6.46
C GLN A 53 -6.64 18.70 -6.57
N THR A 54 -5.74 18.13 -5.75
CA THR A 54 -5.60 16.70 -5.58
C THR A 54 -5.90 16.31 -4.13
N CYS A 55 -6.65 15.24 -3.91
CA CYS A 55 -6.99 14.82 -2.53
C CYS A 55 -5.89 14.04 -1.83
N GLY A 56 -4.97 13.41 -2.57
CA GLY A 56 -3.91 12.57 -2.02
C GLY A 56 -4.41 11.29 -1.33
N SER A 57 -5.68 10.92 -1.48
CA SER A 57 -6.22 9.75 -0.81
C SER A 57 -5.86 8.47 -1.57
N VAL A 58 -5.23 7.54 -0.85
CA VAL A 58 -4.95 6.18 -1.34
C VAL A 58 -6.15 5.24 -1.16
N TRP A 59 -7.13 5.61 -0.33
CA TRP A 59 -8.26 4.75 0.03
C TRP A 59 -9.54 5.07 -0.74
N THR A 60 -9.81 6.35 -0.96
CA THR A 60 -11.11 6.79 -1.51
C THR A 60 -11.02 7.33 -2.93
N CYS A 61 -9.83 7.65 -3.43
CA CYS A 61 -9.67 8.22 -4.76
C CYS A 61 -8.87 7.28 -5.69
N PRO A 62 -9.51 6.58 -6.63
CA PRO A 62 -8.82 5.67 -7.54
C PRO A 62 -7.72 6.33 -8.38
N VAL A 63 -7.89 7.60 -8.71
CA VAL A 63 -6.90 8.36 -9.51
C VAL A 63 -5.65 8.68 -8.70
N CYS A 64 -5.81 9.19 -7.45
CA CYS A 64 -4.69 9.47 -6.57
C CYS A 64 -4.01 8.17 -6.10
N ALA A 65 -4.81 7.16 -5.74
CA ALA A 65 -4.31 5.85 -5.32
C ALA A 65 -3.38 5.25 -6.37
N ALA A 66 -3.79 5.23 -7.65
CA ALA A 66 -2.98 4.68 -8.72
C ALA A 66 -1.64 5.43 -8.92
N LYS A 67 -1.65 6.76 -8.83
CA LYS A 67 -0.43 7.58 -8.94
C LYS A 67 0.53 7.35 -7.76
N ILE A 68 -0.02 7.34 -6.55
CA ILE A 68 0.76 7.14 -5.33
C ILE A 68 1.33 5.71 -5.28
N ALA A 69 0.52 4.71 -5.61
CA ALA A 69 0.96 3.31 -5.65
C ALA A 69 2.10 3.09 -6.65
N GLU A 70 1.99 3.65 -7.86
CA GLU A 70 3.06 3.52 -8.86
C GLU A 70 4.36 4.20 -8.41
N ARG A 71 4.27 5.41 -7.88
CA ARG A 71 5.45 6.09 -7.33
C ARG A 71 6.10 5.28 -6.19
N ARG A 72 5.29 4.79 -5.24
CA ARG A 72 5.79 3.95 -4.14
C ARG A 72 6.39 2.64 -4.62
N ARG A 73 5.83 2.04 -5.69
CA ARG A 73 6.37 0.84 -6.30
C ARG A 73 7.80 1.07 -6.82
N VAL A 74 8.02 2.18 -7.53
CA VAL A 74 9.35 2.53 -8.05
C VAL A 74 10.33 2.79 -6.91
N GLU A 75 9.98 3.66 -5.95
CA GLU A 75 10.79 3.98 -4.77
C GLU A 75 11.18 2.70 -3.99
N LEU A 76 10.23 1.77 -3.85
CA LEU A 76 10.46 0.53 -3.11
C LEU A 76 11.37 -0.44 -3.88
N LEU A 77 11.21 -0.56 -5.20
CA LEU A 77 12.10 -1.38 -6.03
C LEU A 77 13.52 -0.88 -5.98
N GLU A 78 13.74 0.42 -6.15
CA GLU A 78 15.06 1.04 -6.05
C GLU A 78 15.70 0.79 -4.67
N ALA A 79 14.93 0.95 -3.60
CA ALA A 79 15.41 0.67 -2.24
C ALA A 79 15.78 -0.80 -2.05
N MET A 80 14.99 -1.72 -2.57
CA MET A 80 15.27 -3.17 -2.49
C MET A 80 16.51 -3.55 -3.30
N GLU A 81 16.66 -3.02 -4.51
CA GLU A 81 17.82 -3.27 -5.38
C GLU A 81 19.11 -2.73 -4.74
N LEU A 82 19.08 -1.50 -4.24
CA LEU A 82 20.20 -0.89 -3.54
C LEU A 82 20.61 -1.70 -2.30
N HIS A 83 19.62 -2.09 -1.48
CA HIS A 83 19.89 -2.89 -0.28
C HIS A 83 20.52 -4.25 -0.61
N LYS A 84 20.00 -4.94 -1.63
CA LYS A 84 20.58 -6.21 -2.11
C LYS A 84 22.00 -6.03 -2.67
N ALA A 85 22.24 -4.96 -3.43
CA ALA A 85 23.57 -4.65 -3.95
C ALA A 85 24.60 -4.41 -2.84
N GLN A 86 24.17 -3.95 -1.66
CA GLN A 86 24.99 -3.79 -0.46
C GLN A 86 25.12 -5.08 0.37
N GLY A 87 24.66 -6.23 -0.14
CA GLY A 87 24.73 -7.52 0.53
C GLY A 87 23.58 -7.78 1.53
N GLY A 88 22.56 -6.92 1.54
CA GLY A 88 21.38 -7.12 2.37
C GLY A 88 20.39 -8.12 1.79
N ALA A 89 19.44 -8.57 2.61
CA ALA A 89 18.32 -9.42 2.24
C ALA A 89 16.96 -8.72 2.50
N VAL A 90 15.96 -9.06 1.70
CA VAL A 90 14.60 -8.55 1.88
C VAL A 90 13.64 -9.72 1.99
N TYR A 91 12.88 -9.79 3.07
CA TYR A 91 11.89 -10.83 3.33
C TYR A 91 10.48 -10.25 3.32
N LEU A 92 9.51 -11.02 2.84
CA LEU A 92 8.11 -10.68 2.92
C LEU A 92 7.45 -11.45 4.06
N LEU A 93 6.97 -10.72 5.05
CA LEU A 93 6.12 -11.25 6.12
C LEU A 93 4.67 -10.87 5.85
N THR A 94 3.77 -11.85 5.86
CA THR A 94 2.33 -11.61 5.76
C THR A 94 1.66 -11.99 7.07
N LEU A 95 0.95 -11.04 7.68
CA LEU A 95 0.21 -11.26 8.92
C LEU A 95 -1.29 -11.19 8.64
N THR A 96 -1.99 -12.27 8.91
CA THR A 96 -3.43 -12.42 8.78
C THR A 96 -4.08 -12.67 10.13
N THR A 97 -5.38 -12.37 10.23
CA THR A 97 -6.20 -12.75 11.40
C THR A 97 -7.31 -13.70 10.96
N PRO A 98 -7.68 -14.69 11.77
CA PRO A 98 -8.87 -15.49 11.51
C PRO A 98 -10.10 -14.61 11.35
N HIS A 99 -10.94 -14.91 10.38
CA HIS A 99 -12.16 -14.13 10.08
C HIS A 99 -13.24 -15.01 9.47
N GLN A 100 -14.47 -14.56 9.56
CA GLN A 100 -15.65 -15.22 8.99
C GLN A 100 -16.58 -14.19 8.33
N ARG A 101 -17.55 -14.70 7.58
CA ARG A 101 -18.46 -13.90 6.75
C ARG A 101 -19.22 -12.80 7.48
N GLY A 102 -19.53 -12.99 8.76
CA GLY A 102 -20.31 -12.03 9.55
C GLY A 102 -19.47 -10.97 10.28
N ASP A 103 -18.17 -11.06 10.22
CA ASP A 103 -17.30 -10.17 10.98
C ASP A 103 -17.35 -8.73 10.47
N VAL A 104 -17.34 -7.79 11.41
CA VAL A 104 -17.34 -6.36 11.14
C VAL A 104 -15.92 -5.89 10.85
N LEU A 105 -15.72 -5.28 9.68
CA LEU A 105 -14.38 -4.84 9.23
C LEU A 105 -13.66 -3.97 10.27
N ARG A 106 -14.35 -3.05 10.95
CA ARG A 106 -13.76 -2.18 11.97
C ARG A 106 -13.14 -2.99 13.10
N GLU A 107 -13.85 -4.01 13.58
CA GLU A 107 -13.38 -4.87 14.67
C GLU A 107 -12.19 -5.72 14.24
N LEU A 108 -12.23 -6.27 13.02
CA LEU A 108 -11.09 -7.01 12.45
C LEU A 108 -9.85 -6.11 12.33
N LEU A 109 -9.99 -4.87 11.88
CA LEU A 109 -8.88 -3.93 11.78
C LEU A 109 -8.30 -3.57 13.16
N ASP A 110 -9.16 -3.35 14.15
CA ASP A 110 -8.73 -3.06 15.53
C ASP A 110 -8.00 -4.26 16.15
N GLN A 111 -8.53 -5.47 15.97
CA GLN A 111 -7.90 -6.71 16.44
C GLN A 111 -6.55 -6.93 15.78
N GLN A 112 -6.48 -6.77 14.46
CA GLN A 112 -5.24 -6.93 13.68
C GLN A 112 -4.20 -5.89 14.07
N GLY A 113 -4.62 -4.65 14.31
CA GLY A 113 -3.73 -3.59 14.79
C GLY A 113 -3.13 -3.90 16.16
N LYS A 114 -3.95 -4.42 17.10
CA LYS A 114 -3.50 -4.87 18.43
C LYS A 114 -2.57 -6.09 18.32
N ALA A 115 -2.91 -7.05 17.47
CA ALA A 115 -2.08 -8.24 17.23
C ALA A 115 -0.70 -7.86 16.67
N LEU A 116 -0.64 -6.95 15.69
CA LEU A 116 0.61 -6.44 15.14
C LEU A 116 1.45 -5.72 16.21
N GLN A 117 0.82 -4.89 17.06
CA GLN A 117 1.54 -4.22 18.15
C GLN A 117 2.10 -5.23 19.17
N SER A 118 1.32 -6.25 19.53
CA SER A 118 1.75 -7.32 20.43
C SER A 118 2.93 -8.10 19.83
N PHE A 119 2.81 -8.49 18.55
CA PHE A 119 3.85 -9.19 17.81
C PHE A 119 5.18 -8.41 17.82
N LEU A 120 5.15 -7.12 17.48
CA LEU A 120 6.35 -6.28 17.43
C LEU A 120 6.97 -5.98 18.82
N ARG A 121 6.20 -6.15 19.89
CA ARG A 121 6.68 -5.99 21.28
C ARG A 121 7.19 -7.28 21.91
N ASP A 122 6.85 -8.42 21.32
CA ASP A 122 7.23 -9.73 21.84
C ASP A 122 8.75 -9.90 21.88
N ARG A 123 9.24 -10.48 22.98
CA ARG A 123 10.70 -10.64 23.18
C ARG A 123 11.31 -11.60 22.18
N LYS A 124 10.64 -12.72 21.88
CA LYS A 124 11.14 -13.72 20.94
C LYS A 124 11.20 -13.15 19.52
N VAL A 125 10.18 -12.36 19.11
CA VAL A 125 10.18 -11.68 17.82
C VAL A 125 11.35 -10.71 17.71
N LYS A 126 11.63 -9.95 18.77
CA LYS A 126 12.79 -9.03 18.79
C LYS A 126 14.13 -9.78 18.73
N GLU A 127 14.23 -10.93 19.38
CA GLU A 127 15.40 -11.80 19.31
C GLU A 127 15.61 -12.29 17.87
N VAL A 128 14.56 -12.84 17.22
CA VAL A 128 14.60 -13.26 15.81
C VAL A 128 14.98 -12.10 14.89
N PHE A 129 14.39 -10.93 15.05
CA PHE A 129 14.74 -9.76 14.25
C PHE A 129 16.20 -9.33 14.42
N LYS A 130 16.73 -9.43 15.64
CA LYS A 130 18.14 -9.18 15.91
C LYS A 130 19.04 -10.21 15.23
N GLU A 131 18.70 -11.49 15.30
CA GLU A 131 19.44 -12.57 14.63
C GLU A 131 19.43 -12.43 13.12
N MET A 132 18.28 -12.02 12.54
CA MET A 132 18.16 -11.72 11.12
C MET A 132 18.90 -10.45 10.68
N GLY A 133 19.48 -9.68 11.61
CA GLY A 133 20.07 -8.38 11.30
C GLY A 133 19.06 -7.36 10.78
N HIS A 134 17.82 -7.36 11.31
CA HIS A 134 16.75 -6.47 10.88
C HIS A 134 17.13 -5.00 11.08
N ILE A 135 17.06 -4.20 10.02
CA ILE A 135 17.40 -2.76 10.04
C ILE A 135 16.19 -1.86 9.80
N GLY A 136 15.10 -2.39 9.23
CA GLY A 136 13.91 -1.60 8.97
C GLY A 136 12.85 -2.37 8.22
N GLN A 137 11.66 -1.78 8.12
CA GLN A 137 10.54 -2.42 7.45
C GLN A 137 9.61 -1.42 6.75
N VAL A 138 8.97 -1.88 5.67
CA VAL A 138 7.87 -1.17 5.00
C VAL A 138 6.60 -2.00 5.13
N ARG A 139 5.52 -1.40 5.66
CA ARG A 139 4.24 -2.06 5.88
C ARG A 139 3.17 -1.54 4.95
N ALA A 140 2.39 -2.46 4.40
CA ALA A 140 1.16 -2.17 3.67
C ALA A 140 -0.01 -2.94 4.32
N LEU A 141 -1.12 -2.24 4.57
CA LEU A 141 -2.39 -2.85 4.91
C LEU A 141 -3.17 -3.09 3.63
N GLU A 142 -3.58 -4.31 3.42
CA GLU A 142 -4.52 -4.67 2.36
C GLU A 142 -5.83 -5.15 2.99
N VAL A 143 -6.94 -4.76 2.37
CA VAL A 143 -8.28 -5.22 2.77
C VAL A 143 -8.97 -5.75 1.53
N THR A 144 -9.24 -7.04 1.51
CA THR A 144 -10.02 -7.70 0.47
C THR A 144 -11.36 -8.18 1.00
N HIS A 145 -12.29 -8.50 0.12
CA HIS A 145 -13.58 -9.08 0.48
C HIS A 145 -13.89 -10.26 -0.43
N GLY A 146 -14.21 -11.40 0.17
CA GLY A 146 -14.46 -12.66 -0.54
C GLY A 146 -15.76 -12.71 -1.37
N ARG A 147 -16.40 -11.58 -1.66
CA ARG A 147 -17.72 -11.47 -2.31
C ARG A 147 -17.83 -12.24 -3.64
N LYS A 148 -16.73 -12.33 -4.38
CA LYS A 148 -16.67 -13.04 -5.68
C LYS A 148 -16.19 -14.48 -5.58
N SER A 149 -15.83 -14.94 -4.39
CA SER A 149 -15.36 -16.29 -4.16
C SER A 149 -16.53 -17.23 -3.87
N SER A 150 -16.46 -18.48 -4.32
CA SER A 150 -17.39 -19.55 -3.92
C SER A 150 -17.40 -19.78 -2.41
N ARG A 151 -16.31 -19.46 -1.73
CA ARG A 151 -16.15 -19.45 -0.27
C ARG A 151 -16.07 -18.01 0.21
N ASN A 152 -17.20 -17.28 0.22
CA ASN A 152 -17.24 -15.92 0.72
C ASN A 152 -17.03 -15.89 2.25
N ASN A 153 -15.81 -15.66 2.69
CA ASN A 153 -15.46 -15.56 4.11
C ASN A 153 -15.54 -14.12 4.65
N GLY A 154 -16.15 -13.18 3.90
CA GLY A 154 -16.29 -11.80 4.33
C GLY A 154 -15.04 -10.95 4.08
N TRP A 155 -14.76 -10.05 5.02
CA TRP A 155 -13.62 -9.16 4.98
C TRP A 155 -12.34 -9.88 5.37
N HIS A 156 -11.27 -9.65 4.63
CA HIS A 156 -9.95 -10.23 4.87
C HIS A 156 -8.89 -9.12 4.92
N PRO A 157 -8.71 -8.45 6.06
CA PRO A 157 -7.59 -7.53 6.26
C PRO A 157 -6.31 -8.32 6.53
N HIS A 158 -5.19 -7.86 5.97
CA HIS A 158 -3.88 -8.43 6.23
C HIS A 158 -2.77 -7.40 6.02
N PHE A 159 -1.65 -7.59 6.73
CA PHE A 159 -0.46 -6.80 6.52
C PHE A 159 0.53 -7.56 5.65
N HIS A 160 1.06 -6.87 4.66
CA HIS A 160 2.31 -7.23 3.99
C HIS A 160 3.42 -6.35 4.56
N ILE A 161 4.48 -6.98 5.03
CA ILE A 161 5.59 -6.30 5.68
C ILE A 161 6.88 -6.73 5.00
N LEU A 162 7.54 -5.83 4.30
CA LEU A 162 8.89 -6.07 3.78
C LEU A 162 9.89 -5.77 4.89
N GLN A 163 10.67 -6.77 5.26
CA GLN A 163 11.73 -6.69 6.26
C GLN A 163 13.07 -6.53 5.53
N PHE A 164 13.80 -5.48 5.84
CA PHE A 164 15.16 -5.25 5.37
C PHE A 164 16.13 -5.74 6.42
N CYS A 165 16.98 -6.68 6.04
CA CYS A 165 17.91 -7.34 6.96
C CYS A 165 19.33 -7.28 6.41
N GLN A 166 20.32 -7.06 7.29
CA GLN A 166 21.73 -7.26 6.97
C GLN A 166 22.00 -8.76 6.98
N VAL A 167 22.72 -9.23 5.97
CA VAL A 167 23.14 -10.63 5.97
C VAL A 167 24.38 -10.74 6.86
N ASN A 168 24.15 -11.08 8.12
CA ASN A 168 25.22 -11.43 9.05
C ASN A 168 25.53 -12.92 8.86
N GLY A 169 26.64 -13.26 8.21
CA GLY A 169 27.08 -14.66 8.12
C GLY A 169 27.45 -15.11 6.71
N SER A 170 28.32 -16.09 6.64
CA SER A 170 28.75 -16.73 5.42
C SER A 170 27.60 -17.50 4.75
N GLU A 171 27.71 -17.76 3.47
CA GLU A 171 26.73 -18.53 2.68
C GLU A 171 26.46 -19.95 3.24
N ALA A 172 27.31 -20.42 4.16
CA ALA A 172 27.16 -21.70 4.86
C ALA A 172 25.99 -21.75 5.84
N ASP A 173 25.59 -20.61 6.43
CA ASP A 173 24.50 -20.54 7.44
C ASP A 173 23.10 -20.49 6.81
N ARG A 174 22.99 -20.49 5.47
CA ARG A 174 21.72 -20.36 4.74
C ARG A 174 21.05 -21.68 4.40
N LYS A 175 21.70 -22.82 4.64
CA LYS A 175 21.19 -24.13 4.16
C LYS A 175 20.26 -24.87 5.11
N ASP A 176 20.03 -24.36 6.30
CA ASP A 176 19.31 -25.09 7.37
C ASP A 176 17.95 -24.46 7.77
N TRP A 177 17.27 -23.79 6.82
CA TRP A 177 15.87 -23.29 7.01
C TRP A 177 14.93 -23.78 5.93
#